data_0c0e8b876aee30f3ef4b9f0ea400558f
#
_entry.id   0c0e8b876aee30f3ef4b9f0ea400558f
#
_cell.length_a   1.000
_cell.length_b   1.000
_cell.length_c   1.000
_cell.angle_alpha   90.00
_cell.angle_beta   90.00
_cell.angle_gamma   90.00
#
_symmetry.space_group_name_H-M   'P 1'
#
loop_
_entity.id
_entity.type
_entity.pdbx_description
1 polymer ?
#
loop_
_entity_poly.entity_id
_entity_poly.type
_entity_poly.pdbx_seq_one_letter_code
_entity_poly.pdbx_strand_id
1 'polypeptide(L)'
;MRTVTIQRPVVDLKATGAQIKSLRIKSGYTVHDIQAVFGFEYPQAVYAWESGKSIPTIDNLLVLAHLFDAIVEEIVIQRMIEVEVSCVSNKIEKLCNKNCNDCKLRLSA
;
A
#
# COMPACT_ATOMS: atom_id res chain seq x y z
N MET A 1 23.06 -19.66 12.98
CA MET A 1 22.02 -18.62 12.95
C MET A 1 20.74 -19.19 12.41
N ARG A 2 19.67 -18.82 13.03
CA ARG A 2 18.36 -19.26 12.61
C ARG A 2 17.75 -18.25 11.62
N THR A 3 17.12 -18.74 10.58
CA THR A 3 16.38 -17.88 9.65
C THR A 3 14.89 -18.16 9.78
N VAL A 4 14.09 -17.14 9.60
CA VAL A 4 12.64 -17.26 9.56
C VAL A 4 12.13 -16.64 8.27
N THR A 5 11.01 -17.17 7.79
CA THR A 5 10.31 -16.62 6.64
C THR A 5 9.19 -15.75 7.16
N ILE A 6 9.20 -14.48 6.80
CA ILE A 6 8.12 -13.56 7.15
C ILE A 6 7.43 -13.09 5.88
N GLN A 7 6.16 -12.75 6.00
CA GLN A 7 5.43 -12.15 4.91
C GLN A 7 5.47 -10.64 5.07
N ARG A 8 6.02 -9.99 4.06
CA ARG A 8 6.18 -8.55 4.04
C ARG A 8 5.22 -7.94 3.04
N PRO A 9 4.41 -6.95 3.46
CA PRO A 9 3.56 -6.26 2.50
C PRO A 9 4.39 -5.33 1.62
N VAL A 10 4.07 -5.32 0.34
CA VAL A 10 4.61 -4.34 -0.60
C VAL A 10 3.45 -3.73 -1.38
N VAL A 11 3.62 -2.49 -1.78
CA VAL A 11 2.59 -1.79 -2.54
C VAL A 11 2.63 -2.27 -3.98
N ASP A 12 1.46 -2.62 -4.50
CA ASP A 12 1.30 -2.91 -5.91
C ASP A 12 0.94 -1.60 -6.62
N LEU A 13 1.91 -1.00 -7.29
CA LEU A 13 1.74 0.32 -7.90
C LEU A 13 0.66 0.33 -8.97
N LYS A 14 0.62 -0.67 -9.82
CA LYS A 14 -0.38 -0.71 -10.89
C LYS A 14 -1.78 -0.92 -10.34
N ALA A 15 -1.92 -1.85 -9.40
CA ALA A 15 -3.23 -2.12 -8.79
C ALA A 15 -3.71 -0.91 -8.00
N THR A 16 -2.80 -0.24 -7.28
CA THR A 16 -3.12 0.97 -6.54
C THR A 16 -3.57 2.09 -7.49
N GLY A 17 -2.86 2.27 -8.60
CA GLY A 17 -3.24 3.26 -9.60
C GLY A 17 -4.62 2.98 -10.20
N ALA A 18 -4.89 1.73 -10.53
CA ALA A 18 -6.20 1.33 -11.02
C ALA A 18 -7.30 1.57 -9.97
N GLN A 19 -6.99 1.32 -8.71
CA GLN A 19 -7.92 1.56 -7.62
C GLN A 19 -8.22 3.06 -7.45
N ILE A 20 -7.20 3.90 -7.52
CA ILE A 20 -7.38 5.36 -7.45
C ILE A 20 -8.30 5.82 -8.58
N LYS A 21 -8.04 5.36 -9.79
CA LYS A 21 -8.88 5.71 -10.93
C LYS A 21 -10.32 5.25 -10.76
N SER A 22 -10.50 4.00 -10.30
CA SER A 22 -11.83 3.42 -10.07
C SER A 22 -12.61 4.21 -9.03
N LEU A 23 -11.97 4.55 -7.91
CA LEU A 23 -12.61 5.34 -6.86
C LEU A 23 -12.93 6.75 -7.32
N ARG A 24 -12.05 7.35 -8.12
CA ARG A 24 -12.29 8.68 -8.69
C ARG A 24 -13.53 8.67 -9.57
N ILE A 25 -13.62 7.72 -10.48
CA ILE A 25 -14.75 7.59 -11.39
C ILE A 25 -16.03 7.31 -10.61
N LYS A 26 -15.96 6.40 -9.64
CA LYS A 26 -17.10 6.06 -8.81
C LYS A 26 -17.62 7.26 -8.03
N SER A 27 -16.72 8.12 -7.58
CA SER A 27 -17.07 9.33 -6.83
C SER A 27 -17.49 10.50 -7.72
N GLY A 28 -17.35 10.35 -9.02
CA GLY A 28 -17.77 11.39 -9.98
C GLY A 28 -16.78 12.52 -10.19
N TYR A 29 -15.54 12.35 -9.75
CA TYR A 29 -14.50 13.37 -9.94
C TYR A 29 -13.75 13.18 -11.25
N THR A 30 -13.43 14.30 -11.89
CA THR A 30 -12.53 14.29 -13.04
C THR A 30 -11.08 14.47 -12.57
N VAL A 31 -10.14 14.24 -13.47
CA VAL A 31 -8.74 14.52 -13.18
C VAL A 31 -8.54 15.99 -12.83
N HIS A 32 -9.25 16.88 -13.52
CA HIS A 32 -9.18 18.31 -13.22
C HIS A 32 -9.68 18.64 -11.82
N ASP A 33 -10.71 17.95 -11.36
CA ASP A 33 -11.21 18.14 -9.99
C ASP A 33 -10.16 17.78 -8.96
N ILE A 34 -9.49 16.65 -9.15
CA ILE A 34 -8.43 16.23 -8.26
C ILE A 34 -7.27 17.21 -8.31
N GLN A 35 -6.87 17.63 -9.51
CA GLN A 35 -5.82 18.62 -9.68
C GLN A 35 -6.14 19.91 -8.91
N ALA A 36 -7.36 20.36 -9.00
CA ALA A 36 -7.80 21.59 -8.31
C ALA A 36 -7.75 21.45 -6.80
N VAL A 37 -8.18 20.30 -6.26
CA VAL A 37 -8.16 20.05 -4.83
C VAL A 37 -6.74 20.12 -4.28
N PHE A 38 -5.78 19.55 -5.00
CA PHE A 38 -4.37 19.55 -4.58
C PHE A 38 -3.65 20.86 -4.90
N GLY A 39 -4.24 21.71 -5.74
CA GLY A 39 -3.57 22.93 -6.17
C GLY A 39 -2.40 22.68 -7.10
N PHE A 40 -2.40 21.58 -7.83
CA PHE A 40 -1.34 21.28 -8.78
C PHE A 40 -1.46 22.17 -10.03
N GLU A 41 -0.33 22.65 -10.49
CA GLU A 41 -0.29 23.45 -11.73
C GLU A 41 -0.62 22.60 -12.95
N TYR A 42 -0.25 21.30 -12.93
CA TYR A 42 -0.45 20.39 -14.04
C TYR A 42 -1.02 19.05 -13.53
N PRO A 43 -1.73 18.30 -14.38
CA PRO A 43 -2.33 17.04 -13.96
C PRO A 43 -1.38 15.83 -13.99
N GLN A 44 -0.10 16.02 -14.31
CA GLN A 44 0.85 14.91 -14.47
C GLN A 44 0.95 14.02 -13.23
N ALA A 45 0.90 14.61 -12.04
CA ALA A 45 0.99 13.81 -10.82
C ALA A 45 -0.18 12.84 -10.72
N VAL A 46 -1.39 13.30 -11.03
CA VAL A 46 -2.59 12.45 -10.98
C VAL A 46 -2.48 11.32 -12.01
N TYR A 47 -2.06 11.63 -13.21
CA TYR A 47 -1.86 10.61 -14.24
C TYR A 47 -0.77 9.61 -13.85
N ALA A 48 0.31 10.08 -13.22
CA ALA A 48 1.36 9.18 -12.74
C ALA A 48 0.83 8.21 -11.70
N TRP A 49 -0.01 8.68 -10.79
CA TRP A 49 -0.64 7.81 -9.78
C TRP A 49 -1.52 6.76 -10.45
N GLU A 50 -2.38 7.17 -11.37
CA GLU A 50 -3.34 6.27 -12.02
C GLU A 50 -2.66 5.26 -12.95
N SER A 51 -1.52 5.63 -13.54
CA SER A 51 -0.77 4.73 -14.41
C SER A 51 0.15 3.76 -13.66
N GLY A 52 0.34 3.98 -12.37
CA GLY A 52 1.22 3.15 -11.57
C GLY A 52 2.69 3.52 -11.65
N LYS A 53 3.01 4.70 -12.15
CA LYS A 53 4.40 5.17 -12.19
C LYS A 53 4.88 5.63 -10.82
N SER A 54 4.00 6.18 -10.02
CA SER A 54 4.33 6.64 -8.69
C SER A 54 3.14 6.49 -7.78
N ILE A 55 3.38 6.62 -6.48
CA ILE A 55 2.34 6.56 -5.47
C ILE A 55 2.23 7.95 -4.83
N PRO A 56 1.02 8.38 -4.46
CA PRO A 56 0.87 9.63 -3.71
C PRO A 56 1.61 9.55 -2.38
N THR A 57 2.08 10.69 -1.90
CA THR A 57 2.63 10.77 -0.55
C THR A 57 1.53 10.47 0.47
N ILE A 58 1.92 10.22 1.71
CA ILE A 58 0.94 9.94 2.77
C ILE A 58 -0.05 11.09 2.92
N ASP A 59 0.44 12.33 2.87
CA ASP A 59 -0.44 13.50 2.95
C ASP A 59 -1.48 13.49 1.85
N ASN A 60 -1.04 13.20 0.63
CA ASN A 60 -1.95 13.16 -0.52
C ASN A 60 -2.91 11.97 -0.44
N LEU A 61 -2.44 10.84 0.10
CA LEU A 61 -3.32 9.68 0.31
C LEU A 61 -4.44 10.01 1.29
N LEU A 62 -4.14 10.74 2.35
CA LEU A 62 -5.15 11.14 3.32
C LEU A 62 -6.21 12.05 2.68
N VAL A 63 -5.79 12.95 1.81
CA VAL A 63 -6.72 13.82 1.08
C VAL A 63 -7.59 12.99 0.13
N LEU A 64 -6.98 12.06 -0.60
CA LEU A 64 -7.74 11.17 -1.50
C LEU A 64 -8.73 10.31 -0.72
N ALA A 65 -8.32 9.79 0.43
CA ALA A 65 -9.22 9.00 1.27
C ALA A 65 -10.43 9.81 1.71
N HIS A 66 -10.21 11.06 2.06
CA HIS A 66 -11.29 11.95 2.45
C HIS A 66 -12.23 12.25 1.27
N LEU A 67 -11.67 12.51 0.10
CA LEU A 67 -12.45 12.79 -1.11
C LEU A 67 -13.29 11.59 -1.55
N PHE A 68 -12.72 10.40 -1.47
CA PHE A 68 -13.39 9.18 -1.94
C PHE A 68 -14.23 8.52 -0.86
N ASP A 69 -14.24 9.08 0.34
CA ASP A 69 -14.93 8.50 1.50
C ASP A 69 -14.47 7.06 1.72
N ALA A 70 -13.18 6.86 1.70
CA ALA A 70 -12.53 5.56 1.84
C ALA A 70 -11.38 5.67 2.84
N ILE A 71 -10.88 4.55 3.30
CA ILE A 71 -9.67 4.54 4.12
C ILE A 71 -8.46 4.29 3.23
N VAL A 72 -7.28 4.68 3.72
CA VAL A 72 -6.04 4.55 2.95
C VAL A 72 -5.80 3.09 2.53
N GLU A 73 -6.13 2.14 3.38
CA GLU A 73 -5.97 0.73 3.07
C GLU A 73 -6.85 0.24 1.91
N GLU A 74 -7.96 0.91 1.67
CA GLU A 74 -8.80 0.62 0.51
C GLU A 74 -8.21 1.19 -0.78
N ILE A 75 -7.43 2.25 -0.68
CA ILE A 75 -6.81 2.89 -1.83
C ILE A 75 -5.53 2.17 -2.22
N VAL A 76 -4.68 1.88 -1.23
CA VAL A 76 -3.38 1.26 -1.45
C VAL A 76 -3.54 -0.25 -1.49
N ILE A 77 -3.30 -0.83 -2.66
CA ILE A 77 -3.39 -2.28 -2.83
C ILE A 77 -2.03 -2.88 -2.49
N GLN A 78 -2.04 -3.84 -1.60
CA GLN A 78 -0.84 -4.51 -1.11
C GLN A 78 -0.80 -5.93 -1.64
N ARG A 79 0.42 -6.42 -1.82
CA ARG A 79 0.65 -7.85 -2.02
C ARG A 79 1.70 -8.30 -1.02
N MET A 80 1.62 -9.54 -0.63
CA MET A 80 2.57 -10.11 0.33
C MET A 80 3.68 -10.82 -0.41
N ILE A 81 4.91 -10.57 0.02
CA ILE A 81 6.07 -11.33 -0.47
C ILE A 81 6.71 -12.04 0.72
N GLU A 82 7.32 -13.19 0.44
CA GLU A 82 8.04 -13.93 1.45
C GLU A 82 9.49 -13.46 1.48
N VAL A 83 9.97 -13.17 2.67
CA VAL A 83 11.35 -12.72 2.88
C VAL A 83 11.98 -13.60 3.95
N GLU A 84 13.17 -14.12 3.69
CA GLU A 84 13.94 -14.83 4.68
C GLU A 84 14.79 -13.84 5.46
N VAL A 85 14.65 -13.89 6.76
CA VAL A 85 15.37 -12.97 7.66
C VAL A 85 16.13 -13.79 8.68
N SER A 86 17.38 -13.41 8.89
CA SER A 86 18.16 -14.00 9.98
C SER A 86 17.62 -13.46 11.30
N CYS A 87 17.19 -14.38 12.16
CA CYS A 87 16.65 -13.99 13.46
C CYS A 87 17.77 -13.58 14.39
N VAL A 88 17.79 -12.30 14.71
CA VAL A 88 18.74 -11.75 15.68
C VAL A 88 18.02 -11.24 16.93
N SER A 89 16.69 -11.23 16.92
CA SER A 89 15.93 -10.78 18.08
C SER A 89 14.55 -11.45 18.11
N ASN A 90 14.00 -11.52 19.31
CA ASN A 90 12.65 -12.07 19.52
C ASN A 90 11.56 -11.23 18.86
N LYS A 91 11.83 -9.97 18.59
CA LYS A 91 10.87 -9.09 17.95
C LYS A 91 10.53 -9.53 16.54
N ILE A 92 11.54 -9.98 15.80
CA ILE A 92 11.32 -10.50 14.44
C ILE A 92 10.50 -11.78 14.49
N GLU A 93 10.80 -12.66 15.44
CA GLU A 93 10.03 -13.89 15.61
C GLU A 93 8.58 -13.63 15.94
N LYS A 94 8.30 -12.64 16.77
CA LYS A 94 6.92 -12.26 17.11
C LYS A 94 6.16 -11.77 15.89
N LEU A 95 6.79 -10.98 15.05
CA LEU A 95 6.18 -10.49 13.82
C LEU A 95 5.86 -11.65 12.88
N CYS A 96 6.81 -12.55 12.73
CA CYS A 96 6.65 -13.75 11.93
C CYS A 96 5.49 -14.61 12.43
N ASN A 97 5.39 -14.78 13.74
CA ASN A 97 4.37 -15.60 14.37
C ASN A 97 2.94 -15.10 14.08
N LYS A 98 2.79 -13.81 13.87
CA LYS A 98 1.47 -13.25 13.56
C LYS A 98 1.02 -13.54 12.14
N ASN A 99 1.95 -13.64 11.20
CA ASN A 99 1.65 -13.62 9.77
C ASN A 99 2.08 -14.86 9.01
N CYS A 100 2.71 -15.82 9.68
CA CYS A 100 3.31 -16.96 9.00
C CYS A 100 3.13 -18.23 9.82
N ASN A 101 2.42 -19.20 9.25
CA ASN A 101 2.18 -20.48 9.93
C ASN A 101 3.47 -21.27 10.13
N ASP A 102 4.37 -21.21 9.17
CA ASP A 102 5.66 -21.90 9.28
C ASP A 102 6.49 -21.37 10.43
N CYS A 103 6.42 -20.08 10.68
CA CYS A 103 7.12 -19.46 11.79
C CYS A 103 6.54 -19.87 13.12
N LYS A 104 5.23 -20.09 13.21
CA LYS A 104 4.59 -20.63 14.41
C LYS A 104 5.13 -22.01 14.74
N LEU A 105 5.28 -22.86 13.75
CA LEU A 105 5.81 -24.21 13.95
C LEU A 105 7.24 -24.17 14.46
N ARG A 106 8.05 -23.26 13.94
CA ARG A 106 9.43 -23.11 14.40
C ARG A 106 9.52 -22.60 15.82
N LEU A 107 8.63 -21.69 16.19
CA LEU A 107 8.62 -21.10 17.52
C LEU A 107 8.08 -22.07 18.57
N SER A 108 7.20 -22.97 18.18
CA SER A 108 6.67 -23.96 19.10
C SER A 108 7.61 -25.13 19.34
N ALA A 109 8.57 -25.29 18.49
CA ALA A 109 9.60 -26.30 18.69
C ALA A 109 10.71 -25.80 19.59
#